data_7648ba7b793018bbf7e7c97627c52ed1
#
_entry.id   7648ba7b793018bbf7e7c97627c52ed1
#
_cell.length_a   1.000
_cell.length_b   1.000
_cell.length_c   1.000
_cell.angle_alpha   90.00
_cell.angle_beta   90.00
_cell.angle_gamma   90.00
#
_symmetry.space_group_name_H-M   'P 1'
#
loop_
_entity.id
_entity.type
_entity.pdbx_description
1 polymer ?
#
loop_
_entity_poly.entity_id
_entity_poly.type
_entity_poly.pdbx_seq_one_letter_code
_entity_poly.pdbx_strand_id
1 'polypeptide(L)'
;MWNNAKNRTLLTAVVALAVMGTGGSLTRAQNRPKPAAEGKSQACPSDETELKLPAGFCATVFADGIGHARHMVVAPSGVLYVNTWSGRYYGNDTPHAGGFLVALQDRSGAGKADVIERFGETVQSGGAGGTGIGMYKGSIYAEINNRIVRYPLPAGSIAPSGSGDTIVSGLPLGGDHPMHPFIINAEGSMFVDMGTATNSCQLKNRTLKSPGADPCTELETRGGIWLYDANKTNQNFSPTERFATGIRNAEGFAIDSSGRLFVTQHGRDQLRANWPDLYKPDQEATLPAEELLLLKASGDYGWPECYYDSFAQELVLAPEYGGDGGKTTGVCASKIAPIAAFPAHWAPNAMVMYDGKQFPARYRDGVFIAFHGSWDRAPYPQSGYNVVFQPVAGDRASGPCEIFADGFAGEVKSPAKAEHRPGGLAVGPDGSLYVSDDIRGRIYRIVYRGGAEDGAAKITPCPSATAPAGNPVDAAAQPPEGTHPDAGAAATSNLPVPSGATREMVALGGRIYHGQAGGAACMGCHGESGEGTPLAPELAGKNKKWLWSDGSYSGIAKTITEGVSQPKQYRSPMPPMGGTQLTPDEVSAVAAYVWAMSHRTSSN
;
A
#
# COMPACT_ATOMS: atom_id res chain seq x y z
N MET A 1 -34.10 -61.63 0.78
CA MET A 1 -33.96 -62.68 1.82
C MET A 1 -33.48 -61.96 3.06
N TRP A 2 -34.41 -61.70 3.93
CA TRP A 2 -34.57 -62.24 5.29
C TRP A 2 -33.41 -61.87 6.21
N ASN A 3 -33.53 -61.34 7.45
CA ASN A 3 -34.65 -61.06 8.39
C ASN A 3 -34.02 -60.21 9.53
N ASN A 4 -34.71 -59.23 9.98
CA ASN A 4 -35.44 -59.07 11.27
C ASN A 4 -34.77 -59.58 12.57
N ALA A 5 -34.57 -58.80 13.60
CA ALA A 5 -35.47 -58.53 14.76
C ALA A 5 -34.59 -58.39 16.00
N LYS A 6 -34.84 -57.71 17.04
CA LYS A 6 -35.94 -57.29 17.89
C LYS A 6 -35.37 -56.61 19.13
N ASN A 7 -36.08 -55.59 19.58
CA ASN A 7 -36.21 -55.00 20.90
C ASN A 7 -35.79 -55.82 22.13
N ARG A 8 -35.23 -55.11 23.15
CA ARG A 8 -35.67 -55.30 24.55
C ARG A 8 -35.42 -54.04 25.38
N THR A 9 -36.50 -53.47 25.85
CA THR A 9 -36.67 -52.48 26.89
C THR A 9 -36.42 -53.14 28.25
N LEU A 10 -35.71 -52.48 29.17
CA LEU A 10 -35.72 -52.79 30.59
C LEU A 10 -36.02 -51.53 31.40
N LEU A 11 -37.19 -51.46 31.99
CA LEU A 11 -37.56 -50.56 33.05
C LEU A 11 -36.92 -51.05 34.36
N THR A 12 -36.36 -50.13 35.13
CA THR A 12 -36.05 -50.37 36.52
C THR A 12 -36.61 -49.20 37.39
N ALA A 13 -37.45 -49.59 38.30
CA ALA A 13 -38.17 -48.72 39.19
C ALA A 13 -37.27 -48.12 40.32
N VAL A 14 -37.50 -46.87 40.65
CA VAL A 14 -36.88 -46.17 41.79
C VAL A 14 -37.85 -46.25 42.99
N VAL A 15 -37.37 -46.82 44.07
CA VAL A 15 -38.01 -46.78 45.37
C VAL A 15 -37.55 -45.54 46.10
N ALA A 16 -38.49 -44.68 46.53
CA ALA A 16 -38.23 -43.52 47.34
C ALA A 16 -38.32 -43.93 48.86
N LEU A 17 -37.27 -43.63 49.61
CA LEU A 17 -37.29 -43.64 51.09
C LEU A 17 -37.20 -42.20 51.56
N ALA A 18 -38.25 -41.75 52.25
CA ALA A 18 -38.27 -40.48 52.96
C ALA A 18 -37.66 -40.68 54.35
N VAL A 19 -36.68 -39.89 54.73
CA VAL A 19 -36.19 -39.72 56.07
C VAL A 19 -36.34 -38.25 56.45
N MET A 20 -37.25 -37.97 57.42
CA MET A 20 -37.32 -36.65 58.04
C MET A 20 -36.21 -36.52 59.09
N GLY A 21 -35.43 -35.46 58.96
CA GLY A 21 -34.43 -35.04 59.93
C GLY A 21 -34.42 -33.51 60.06
N THR A 22 -34.85 -33.07 61.26
CA THR A 22 -34.92 -31.67 61.68
C THR A 22 -33.54 -31.09 61.95
N GLY A 23 -33.35 -29.83 61.56
CA GLY A 23 -32.38 -29.00 62.27
C GLY A 23 -31.36 -28.20 61.42
N GLY A 24 -31.46 -26.91 61.47
CA GLY A 24 -30.37 -25.99 61.43
C GLY A 24 -30.06 -25.33 60.05
N SER A 25 -30.74 -24.23 59.79
CA SER A 25 -30.34 -23.28 58.73
C SER A 25 -29.02 -22.62 59.08
N LEU A 26 -27.91 -23.08 58.43
CA LEU A 26 -26.69 -22.34 58.33
C LEU A 26 -26.67 -21.71 56.91
N THR A 27 -27.04 -20.44 56.83
CA THR A 27 -26.88 -19.62 55.64
C THR A 27 -25.40 -19.46 55.34
N ARG A 28 -24.87 -20.30 54.43
CA ARG A 28 -23.56 -20.15 53.86
C ARG A 28 -23.65 -19.02 52.83
N ALA A 29 -23.20 -17.81 53.23
CA ALA A 29 -23.03 -16.70 52.34
C ALA A 29 -22.10 -17.16 51.19
N GLN A 30 -22.66 -17.31 49.99
CA GLN A 30 -21.87 -17.45 48.77
C GLN A 30 -21.12 -16.13 48.58
N ASN A 31 -19.79 -16.14 48.82
CA ASN A 31 -18.90 -15.10 48.37
C ASN A 31 -19.01 -15.06 46.85
N ARG A 32 -19.88 -14.22 46.29
CA ARG A 32 -19.73 -13.74 44.94
C ARG A 32 -18.37 -13.02 44.85
N PRO A 33 -17.51 -13.37 43.93
CA PRO A 33 -16.30 -12.58 43.72
C PRO A 33 -16.74 -11.13 43.43
N LYS A 34 -16.19 -10.22 44.22
CA LYS A 34 -16.36 -8.78 44.04
C LYS A 34 -15.99 -8.47 42.59
N PRO A 35 -16.79 -7.68 41.82
CA PRO A 35 -16.38 -7.24 40.49
C PRO A 35 -14.99 -6.64 40.61
N ALA A 36 -14.09 -7.01 39.70
CA ALA A 36 -12.77 -6.41 39.62
C ALA A 36 -12.97 -4.89 39.60
N ALA A 37 -12.22 -4.18 40.43
CA ALA A 37 -12.29 -2.73 40.51
C ALA A 37 -12.16 -2.16 39.11
N GLU A 38 -13.11 -1.30 38.70
CA GLU A 38 -13.03 -0.51 37.49
C GLU A 38 -11.66 0.17 37.44
N GLY A 39 -10.80 -0.28 36.54
CA GLY A 39 -9.49 0.31 36.35
C GLY A 39 -9.72 1.78 35.92
N LYS A 40 -9.29 2.71 36.77
CA LYS A 40 -9.28 4.13 36.38
C LYS A 40 -8.55 4.26 35.06
N SER A 41 -9.19 4.86 34.05
CA SER A 41 -8.55 5.25 32.79
C SER A 41 -7.24 5.94 33.10
N GLN A 42 -6.14 5.38 32.62
CA GLN A 42 -4.84 6.02 32.75
C GLN A 42 -4.77 7.10 31.66
N ALA A 43 -4.51 8.37 32.06
CA ALA A 43 -4.39 9.46 31.10
C ALA A 43 -3.33 9.15 30.04
N CYS A 44 -3.58 9.53 28.81
CA CYS A 44 -2.59 9.48 27.76
C CYS A 44 -1.40 10.38 28.14
N PRO A 45 -0.14 10.00 27.81
CA PRO A 45 0.96 10.93 27.75
C PRO A 45 0.59 12.14 26.89
N SER A 46 1.31 13.27 27.03
CA SER A 46 1.09 14.41 26.15
C SER A 46 1.00 13.96 24.69
N ASP A 47 -0.12 14.29 24.03
CA ASP A 47 -0.37 13.85 22.65
C ASP A 47 0.50 14.70 21.71
N GLU A 48 1.61 14.12 21.28
CA GLU A 48 2.52 14.72 20.29
C GLU A 48 2.11 14.31 18.86
N THR A 49 1.03 13.53 18.70
CA THR A 49 0.71 12.87 17.43
C THR A 49 -0.41 13.53 16.66
N GLU A 50 -1.27 14.31 17.35
CA GLU A 50 -2.50 14.90 16.81
C GLU A 50 -3.48 13.90 16.17
N LEU A 51 -3.27 12.59 16.40
CA LEU A 51 -4.14 11.55 15.86
C LEU A 51 -5.48 11.52 16.59
N LYS A 52 -6.54 11.34 15.82
CA LYS A 52 -7.89 11.14 16.32
C LYS A 52 -8.13 9.64 16.48
N LEU A 53 -8.25 9.19 17.73
CA LEU A 53 -8.43 7.79 18.12
C LEU A 53 -9.75 7.58 18.88
N PRO A 54 -10.28 6.35 18.93
CA PRO A 54 -11.40 6.01 19.80
C PRO A 54 -11.03 6.23 21.28
N ALA A 55 -12.03 6.46 22.12
CA ALA A 55 -11.84 6.67 23.55
C ALA A 55 -11.07 5.51 24.21
N GLY A 56 -10.12 5.84 25.07
CA GLY A 56 -9.26 4.89 25.77
C GLY A 56 -7.99 4.49 25.01
N PHE A 57 -7.84 4.89 23.74
CA PHE A 57 -6.60 4.69 22.99
C PHE A 57 -5.68 5.91 23.11
N CYS A 58 -4.38 5.64 23.11
CA CYS A 58 -3.33 6.67 23.11
C CYS A 58 -2.33 6.35 22.00
N ALA A 59 -1.85 7.39 21.30
CA ALA A 59 -0.74 7.29 20.37
C ALA A 59 0.52 7.99 20.92
N THR A 60 1.67 7.47 20.56
CA THR A 60 2.99 8.11 20.79
C THR A 60 3.81 8.05 19.53
N VAL A 61 4.72 8.99 19.33
CA VAL A 61 5.75 8.90 18.29
C VAL A 61 6.81 7.92 18.79
N PHE A 62 6.85 6.72 18.20
CA PHE A 62 7.79 5.66 18.56
C PHE A 62 9.19 5.90 17.98
N ALA A 63 9.24 6.33 16.72
CA ALA A 63 10.46 6.78 16.04
C ALA A 63 10.11 7.83 15.00
N ASP A 64 11.07 8.66 14.58
CA ASP A 64 10.88 9.72 13.61
C ASP A 64 12.12 9.86 12.70
N GLY A 65 11.92 10.29 11.46
CA GLY A 65 13.01 10.60 10.53
C GLY A 65 13.85 9.39 10.10
N ILE A 66 13.27 8.17 10.09
CA ILE A 66 14.02 6.95 9.78
C ILE A 66 14.14 6.62 8.28
N GLY A 67 13.64 7.47 7.39
CA GLY A 67 13.54 7.23 5.95
C GLY A 67 12.10 6.95 5.53
N HIS A 68 11.88 6.53 4.29
CA HIS A 68 10.53 6.21 3.80
C HIS A 68 10.01 4.91 4.42
N ALA A 69 9.48 5.00 5.64
CA ALA A 69 9.05 3.84 6.41
C ALA A 69 7.80 3.19 5.80
N ARG A 70 7.99 2.03 5.18
CA ARG A 70 6.92 1.22 4.56
C ARG A 70 6.47 0.08 5.48
N HIS A 71 6.50 -1.16 5.02
CA HIS A 71 6.06 -2.29 5.82
C HIS A 71 6.97 -2.58 7.00
N MET A 72 6.38 -3.22 8.01
CA MET A 72 7.02 -3.49 9.29
C MET A 72 6.68 -4.89 9.78
N VAL A 73 7.58 -5.43 10.61
CA VAL A 73 7.31 -6.65 11.39
C VAL A 73 7.90 -6.51 12.79
N VAL A 74 7.19 -6.99 13.81
CA VAL A 74 7.70 -7.00 15.19
C VAL A 74 8.12 -8.40 15.57
N ALA A 75 9.36 -8.54 16.05
CA ALA A 75 9.85 -9.79 16.61
C ALA A 75 9.20 -10.10 17.97
N PRO A 76 9.17 -11.38 18.40
CA PRO A 76 8.70 -11.74 19.75
C PRO A 76 9.47 -11.04 20.89
N SER A 77 10.69 -10.57 20.63
CA SER A 77 11.51 -9.76 21.56
C SER A 77 11.04 -8.30 21.69
N GLY A 78 10.06 -7.85 20.87
CA GLY A 78 9.60 -6.47 20.82
C GLY A 78 10.42 -5.56 19.91
N VAL A 79 11.43 -6.05 19.22
CA VAL A 79 12.16 -5.28 18.20
C VAL A 79 11.29 -5.12 16.97
N LEU A 80 11.09 -3.88 16.53
CA LEU A 80 10.37 -3.54 15.31
C LEU A 80 11.35 -3.41 14.14
N TYR A 81 11.11 -4.13 13.07
CA TYR A 81 11.89 -4.06 11.83
C TYR A 81 11.08 -3.34 10.77
N VAL A 82 11.72 -2.40 10.09
CA VAL A 82 11.09 -1.52 9.11
C VAL A 82 11.87 -1.58 7.80
N ASN A 83 11.17 -1.75 6.68
CA ASN A 83 11.74 -1.48 5.37
C ASN A 83 11.55 0.01 5.06
N THR A 84 12.64 0.76 5.02
CA THR A 84 12.65 2.18 4.68
C THR A 84 13.09 2.35 3.23
N TRP A 85 12.21 2.00 2.35
CA TRP A 85 12.49 2.00 0.93
C TRP A 85 13.01 3.33 0.41
N SER A 86 14.07 3.27 -0.37
CA SER A 86 14.60 4.40 -1.13
C SER A 86 14.40 4.11 -2.62
N GLY A 87 13.21 4.32 -3.11
CA GLY A 87 12.96 3.88 -4.43
C GLY A 87 12.49 4.95 -5.38
N ARG A 88 12.02 4.47 -6.50
CA ARG A 88 11.59 5.21 -7.67
C ARG A 88 10.58 6.33 -7.37
N TYR A 89 9.71 6.17 -6.37
CA TYR A 89 8.67 7.13 -6.07
C TYR A 89 9.15 8.34 -5.26
N TYR A 90 10.28 8.21 -4.57
CA TYR A 90 10.84 9.24 -3.70
C TYR A 90 12.25 9.62 -4.17
N GLY A 91 12.37 10.05 -5.42
CA GLY A 91 13.62 10.27 -6.17
C GLY A 91 14.75 11.04 -5.47
N ASN A 92 14.51 11.54 -4.27
CA ASN A 92 15.46 12.30 -3.45
C ASN A 92 16.07 11.49 -2.30
N ASP A 93 15.76 10.20 -2.20
CA ASP A 93 16.23 9.41 -1.06
C ASP A 93 17.73 9.19 -1.16
N THR A 94 18.47 9.74 -0.21
CA THR A 94 19.90 9.46 -0.09
C THR A 94 20.09 8.11 0.57
N PRO A 95 21.01 7.26 0.07
CA PRO A 95 21.33 6.01 0.72
C PRO A 95 21.69 6.24 2.18
N HIS A 96 21.00 5.58 3.10
CA HIS A 96 21.32 5.67 4.52
C HIS A 96 22.57 4.87 4.84
N ALA A 97 23.54 5.47 5.53
CA ALA A 97 24.70 4.77 6.03
C ALA A 97 24.27 3.58 6.92
N GLY A 98 24.79 2.40 6.66
CA GLY A 98 24.45 1.17 7.39
C GLY A 98 23.27 0.38 6.81
N GLY A 99 22.65 0.85 5.75
CA GLY A 99 21.54 0.17 5.06
C GLY A 99 20.18 0.82 5.28
N PHE A 100 19.20 0.41 4.48
CA PHE A 100 17.86 0.97 4.54
C PHE A 100 16.83 0.11 5.30
N LEU A 101 17.23 -1.05 5.80
CA LEU A 101 16.46 -1.80 6.79
C LEU A 101 16.80 -1.30 8.18
N VAL A 102 15.78 -1.09 9.01
CA VAL A 102 15.94 -0.46 10.32
C VAL A 102 15.38 -1.37 11.41
N ALA A 103 16.17 -1.65 12.44
CA ALA A 103 15.74 -2.28 13.69
C ALA A 103 15.57 -1.22 14.77
N LEU A 104 14.39 -1.18 15.39
CA LEU A 104 14.00 -0.22 16.43
C LEU A 104 13.66 -0.97 17.72
N GLN A 105 14.18 -0.51 18.84
CA GLN A 105 13.87 -1.11 20.14
C GLN A 105 13.66 -0.04 21.21
N ASP A 106 12.64 -0.20 22.03
CA ASP A 106 12.40 0.53 23.26
C ASP A 106 12.92 -0.31 24.45
N ARG A 107 14.15 -0.05 24.88
CA ARG A 107 14.76 -0.73 26.06
C ARG A 107 14.33 -0.11 27.37
N SER A 108 14.01 1.18 27.35
CA SER A 108 13.65 1.94 28.52
C SER A 108 12.21 1.69 28.97
N GLY A 109 11.35 1.17 28.10
CA GLY A 109 9.91 1.04 28.33
C GLY A 109 9.15 2.37 28.26
N ALA A 110 9.76 3.42 27.70
CA ALA A 110 9.17 4.75 27.60
C ALA A 110 8.13 4.88 26.49
N GLY A 111 7.96 3.85 25.65
CA GLY A 111 7.07 3.87 24.49
C GLY A 111 7.68 4.55 23.27
N LYS A 112 8.98 4.82 23.31
CA LYS A 112 9.79 5.41 22.22
C LYS A 112 11.02 4.54 21.99
N ALA A 113 11.44 4.38 20.73
CA ALA A 113 12.68 3.68 20.42
C ALA A 113 13.89 4.47 20.92
N ASP A 114 14.70 3.85 21.76
CA ASP A 114 15.97 4.38 22.26
C ASP A 114 17.19 3.67 21.63
N VAL A 115 16.93 2.65 20.81
CA VAL A 115 17.93 1.97 19.99
C VAL A 115 17.45 1.93 18.55
N ILE A 116 18.30 2.41 17.64
CA ILE A 116 18.08 2.43 16.19
C ILE A 116 19.33 1.83 15.54
N GLU A 117 19.21 0.66 14.92
CA GLU A 117 20.28 0.03 14.16
C GLU A 117 19.86 -0.19 12.72
N ARG A 118 20.77 0.06 11.77
CA ARG A 118 20.53 -0.16 10.35
C ARG A 118 21.28 -1.39 9.88
N PHE A 119 20.71 -2.08 8.89
CA PHE A 119 21.31 -3.27 8.30
C PHE A 119 20.87 -3.43 6.84
N GLY A 120 21.40 -4.47 6.20
CA GLY A 120 21.12 -4.77 4.81
C GLY A 120 21.93 -3.93 3.84
N GLU A 121 21.51 -3.93 2.60
CA GLU A 121 22.20 -3.22 1.53
C GLU A 121 21.84 -1.74 1.53
N THR A 122 22.76 -0.93 1.04
CA THR A 122 22.50 0.45 0.67
C THR A 122 22.16 0.49 -0.81
N VAL A 123 20.92 0.76 -1.17
CA VAL A 123 20.51 0.93 -2.56
C VAL A 123 20.74 2.37 -2.96
N GLN A 124 21.36 2.61 -4.12
CA GLN A 124 21.47 3.95 -4.66
C GLN A 124 20.08 4.49 -5.05
N SER A 125 19.89 5.79 -4.96
CA SER A 125 18.63 6.44 -5.34
C SER A 125 18.20 6.01 -6.75
N GLY A 126 16.91 5.78 -6.95
CA GLY A 126 16.35 5.32 -8.22
C GLY A 126 16.19 3.80 -8.36
N GLY A 127 16.54 3.01 -7.35
CA GLY A 127 16.14 1.59 -7.28
C GLY A 127 14.63 1.44 -7.16
N ALA A 128 14.04 0.51 -7.88
CA ALA A 128 12.64 0.13 -7.71
C ALA A 128 12.55 -1.03 -6.71
N GLY A 129 11.42 -1.18 -6.01
CA GLY A 129 11.20 -2.24 -5.03
C GLY A 129 11.73 -1.91 -3.64
N GLY A 130 11.23 -2.59 -2.61
CA GLY A 130 11.66 -2.40 -1.23
C GLY A 130 10.54 -2.03 -0.25
N THR A 131 9.34 -2.57 -0.43
CA THR A 131 8.23 -2.39 0.51
C THR A 131 8.11 -3.57 1.48
N GLY A 132 8.21 -4.79 0.95
CA GLY A 132 7.95 -6.00 1.71
C GLY A 132 8.98 -6.27 2.79
N ILE A 133 8.51 -6.68 3.97
CA ILE A 133 9.32 -7.21 5.07
C ILE A 133 8.51 -8.23 5.87
N GLY A 134 9.16 -9.29 6.33
CA GLY A 134 8.55 -10.33 7.14
C GLY A 134 9.56 -11.03 8.04
N MET A 135 9.05 -11.83 8.97
CA MET A 135 9.89 -12.63 9.86
C MET A 135 9.47 -14.10 9.78
N TYR A 136 10.44 -15.00 9.62
CA TYR A 136 10.19 -16.43 9.61
C TYR A 136 11.39 -17.18 10.16
N LYS A 137 11.16 -18.14 11.07
CA LYS A 137 12.21 -18.98 11.71
C LYS A 137 13.44 -18.19 12.20
N GLY A 138 13.20 -17.05 12.88
CA GLY A 138 14.27 -16.26 13.45
C GLY A 138 15.15 -15.51 12.43
N SER A 139 14.64 -15.31 11.23
CA SER A 139 15.29 -14.50 10.18
C SER A 139 14.36 -13.41 9.70
N ILE A 140 14.92 -12.27 9.31
CA ILE A 140 14.21 -11.18 8.64
C ILE A 140 14.29 -11.42 7.14
N TYR A 141 13.16 -11.33 6.47
CA TYR A 141 13.04 -11.36 5.01
C TYR A 141 12.66 -9.96 4.55
N ALA A 142 13.34 -9.44 3.55
CA ALA A 142 13.05 -8.10 3.04
C ALA A 142 13.14 -8.06 1.51
N GLU A 143 12.22 -7.33 0.90
CA GLU A 143 12.31 -6.97 -0.50
C GLU A 143 13.42 -5.95 -0.70
N ILE A 144 14.29 -6.20 -1.66
CA ILE A 144 15.39 -5.33 -2.05
C ILE A 144 15.47 -5.31 -3.56
N ASN A 145 15.00 -4.21 -4.16
CA ASN A 145 14.97 -4.05 -5.61
C ASN A 145 14.18 -5.22 -6.26
N ASN A 146 14.78 -6.05 -7.08
CA ASN A 146 14.15 -7.16 -7.81
C ASN A 146 14.26 -8.52 -7.10
N ARG A 147 14.47 -8.54 -5.79
CA ARG A 147 14.68 -9.78 -5.03
C ARG A 147 14.16 -9.70 -3.59
N ILE A 148 13.94 -10.85 -2.98
CA ILE A 148 13.71 -11.00 -1.55
C ILE A 148 14.93 -11.67 -0.93
N VAL A 149 15.48 -11.05 0.11
CA VAL A 149 16.68 -11.47 0.82
C VAL A 149 16.33 -11.86 2.25
N ARG A 150 16.88 -12.97 2.71
CA ARG A 150 16.81 -13.45 4.09
C ARG A 150 18.04 -13.03 4.86
N TYR A 151 17.84 -12.39 6.00
CA TYR A 151 18.87 -12.02 6.95
C TYR A 151 18.70 -12.83 8.24
N PRO A 152 19.54 -13.84 8.51
CA PRO A 152 19.53 -14.54 9.79
C PRO A 152 19.78 -13.57 10.96
N LEU A 153 18.94 -13.64 11.99
CA LEU A 153 19.09 -12.82 13.19
C LEU A 153 19.83 -13.63 14.26
N PRO A 154 21.09 -13.28 14.61
CA PRO A 154 21.81 -13.98 15.64
C PRO A 154 21.12 -13.85 17.00
N ALA A 155 21.19 -14.89 17.82
CA ALA A 155 20.62 -14.87 19.16
C ALA A 155 21.21 -13.72 20.00
N GLY A 156 20.33 -12.91 20.58
CA GLY A 156 20.69 -11.74 21.38
C GLY A 156 21.06 -10.48 20.60
N SER A 157 21.09 -10.53 19.25
CA SER A 157 21.27 -9.35 18.41
C SER A 157 19.93 -8.71 18.10
N ILE A 158 19.91 -7.39 17.96
CA ILE A 158 18.72 -6.65 17.51
C ILE A 158 18.72 -6.46 15.99
N ALA A 159 19.88 -6.46 15.34
CA ALA A 159 20.00 -6.37 13.90
C ALA A 159 20.82 -7.54 13.32
N PRO A 160 20.46 -8.04 12.14
CA PRO A 160 21.28 -8.96 11.38
C PRO A 160 22.62 -8.35 10.98
N SER A 161 23.61 -9.20 10.75
CA SER A 161 24.91 -8.83 10.18
C SER A 161 25.19 -9.60 8.89
N GLY A 162 25.90 -8.98 7.96
CA GLY A 162 26.26 -9.59 6.69
C GLY A 162 25.26 -9.33 5.54
N SER A 163 25.54 -9.92 4.39
CA SER A 163 24.84 -9.65 3.13
C SER A 163 23.50 -10.38 2.95
N GLY A 164 23.17 -11.32 3.82
CA GLY A 164 21.98 -12.15 3.71
C GLY A 164 22.00 -13.15 2.52
N ASP A 165 20.98 -13.98 2.45
CA ASP A 165 20.79 -14.98 1.41
C ASP A 165 19.66 -14.57 0.45
N THR A 166 19.89 -14.59 -0.85
CA THR A 166 18.81 -14.38 -1.83
C THR A 166 17.84 -15.56 -1.80
N ILE A 167 16.57 -15.29 -1.56
CA ILE A 167 15.49 -16.29 -1.56
C ILE A 167 14.90 -16.42 -2.95
N VAL A 168 14.49 -15.30 -3.55
CA VAL A 168 14.00 -15.23 -4.93
C VAL A 168 14.55 -13.98 -5.59
N SER A 169 14.86 -14.05 -6.87
CA SER A 169 15.38 -12.94 -7.68
C SER A 169 14.71 -12.88 -9.05
N GLY A 170 14.98 -11.81 -9.81
CA GLY A 170 14.40 -11.60 -11.13
C GLY A 170 12.94 -11.14 -11.08
N LEU A 171 12.48 -10.63 -9.94
CA LEU A 171 11.13 -10.07 -9.81
C LEU A 171 10.96 -8.90 -10.77
N PRO A 172 9.82 -8.79 -11.49
CA PRO A 172 9.65 -7.79 -12.54
C PRO A 172 9.57 -6.39 -11.96
N LEU A 173 10.47 -5.51 -12.35
CA LEU A 173 10.50 -4.08 -12.02
C LEU A 173 9.86 -3.23 -13.12
N GLY A 174 9.58 -1.98 -12.79
CA GLY A 174 9.02 -1.01 -13.72
C GLY A 174 7.49 -1.05 -13.80
N GLY A 175 6.91 -0.16 -14.58
CA GLY A 175 5.46 0.03 -14.62
C GLY A 175 4.90 0.82 -13.43
N ASP A 176 3.58 0.79 -13.27
CA ASP A 176 2.88 1.58 -12.24
C ASP A 176 3.11 1.00 -10.82
N HIS A 177 3.28 -0.32 -10.68
CA HIS A 177 3.39 -1.01 -9.39
C HIS A 177 4.63 -1.93 -9.36
N PRO A 178 5.83 -1.39 -9.10
CA PRO A 178 7.08 -2.14 -9.14
C PRO A 178 7.46 -2.81 -7.81
N MET A 179 6.69 -2.62 -6.74
CA MET A 179 6.95 -3.21 -5.43
C MET A 179 6.41 -4.63 -5.35
N HIS A 180 7.02 -5.42 -4.44
CA HIS A 180 6.68 -6.82 -4.22
C HIS A 180 6.45 -7.10 -2.73
N PRO A 181 5.41 -6.52 -2.12
CA PRO A 181 5.06 -6.87 -0.76
C PRO A 181 4.72 -8.36 -0.67
N PHE A 182 4.99 -8.94 0.48
CA PHE A 182 4.82 -10.39 0.66
C PHE A 182 4.44 -10.75 2.09
N ILE A 183 3.94 -11.97 2.26
CA ILE A 183 3.74 -12.59 3.57
C ILE A 183 4.25 -14.04 3.53
N ILE A 184 4.73 -14.53 4.68
CA ILE A 184 5.18 -15.93 4.85
C ILE A 184 4.29 -16.60 5.89
N ASN A 185 3.70 -17.75 5.53
CA ASN A 185 2.92 -18.52 6.48
C ASN A 185 3.79 -19.40 7.41
N ALA A 186 3.17 -20.08 8.35
CA ALA A 186 3.86 -20.93 9.34
C ALA A 186 4.65 -22.08 8.70
N GLU A 187 4.22 -22.56 7.54
CA GLU A 187 4.84 -23.66 6.78
C GLU A 187 6.02 -23.19 5.93
N GLY A 188 6.14 -21.88 5.69
CA GLY A 188 7.18 -21.27 4.87
C GLY A 188 6.75 -20.99 3.44
N SER A 189 5.46 -21.08 3.14
CA SER A 189 4.93 -20.59 1.86
C SER A 189 4.98 -19.07 1.86
N MET A 190 5.64 -18.48 0.88
CA MET A 190 5.82 -17.05 0.72
C MET A 190 4.98 -16.56 -0.46
N PHE A 191 3.95 -15.78 -0.17
CA PHE A 191 3.03 -15.19 -1.15
C PHE A 191 3.49 -13.77 -1.47
N VAL A 192 3.78 -13.51 -2.73
CA VAL A 192 4.41 -12.26 -3.20
C VAL A 192 3.52 -11.60 -4.24
N ASP A 193 3.22 -10.32 -4.06
CA ASP A 193 2.53 -9.54 -5.09
C ASP A 193 3.44 -9.28 -6.30
N MET A 194 2.88 -9.40 -7.48
CA MET A 194 3.45 -8.91 -8.72
C MET A 194 2.51 -7.87 -9.30
N GLY A 195 2.59 -6.67 -8.75
CA GLY A 195 1.76 -5.55 -9.15
C GLY A 195 1.85 -5.26 -10.65
N THR A 196 0.78 -4.71 -11.21
CA THR A 196 0.65 -4.48 -12.65
C THR A 196 1.58 -3.37 -13.16
N ALA A 197 2.03 -3.49 -14.40
CA ALA A 197 2.84 -2.46 -15.05
C ALA A 197 1.98 -1.30 -15.56
N THR A 198 0.68 -1.54 -15.76
CA THR A 198 -0.27 -0.55 -16.28
C THR A 198 -1.48 -0.41 -15.36
N ASN A 199 -2.24 0.66 -15.56
CA ASN A 199 -3.46 0.92 -14.81
C ASN A 199 -4.57 -0.11 -15.07
N SER A 200 -4.80 -0.44 -16.35
CA SER A 200 -5.92 -1.31 -16.78
C SER A 200 -5.62 -2.07 -18.07
N CYS A 201 -4.36 -2.43 -18.30
CA CYS A 201 -3.88 -3.15 -19.49
C CYS A 201 -4.36 -2.54 -20.82
N GLN A 202 -4.43 -1.20 -20.88
CA GLN A 202 -4.76 -0.49 -22.10
C GLN A 202 -3.65 -0.63 -23.14
N LEU A 203 -4.00 -0.65 -24.42
CA LEU A 203 -3.00 -0.57 -25.52
C LEU A 203 -2.10 0.66 -25.41
N LYS A 204 -2.65 1.77 -24.89
CA LYS A 204 -1.91 2.96 -24.47
C LYS A 204 -2.29 3.28 -23.04
N ASN A 205 -1.39 3.02 -22.10
CA ASN A 205 -1.67 3.19 -20.67
C ASN A 205 -2.15 4.61 -20.35
N ARG A 206 -3.17 4.73 -19.50
CA ARG A 206 -3.74 5.98 -19.00
C ARG A 206 -4.13 6.97 -20.11
N THR A 207 -4.63 6.46 -21.22
CA THR A 207 -4.97 7.26 -22.41
C THR A 207 -6.47 7.24 -22.66
N LEU A 208 -7.01 8.43 -22.97
CA LEU A 208 -8.43 8.65 -23.27
C LEU A 208 -8.92 7.64 -24.31
N LYS A 209 -9.98 6.89 -23.98
CA LYS A 209 -10.67 5.91 -24.82
C LYS A 209 -9.75 4.84 -25.45
N SER A 210 -8.58 4.61 -24.86
CA SER A 210 -7.73 3.51 -25.31
C SER A 210 -8.35 2.17 -24.93
N PRO A 211 -8.58 1.26 -25.88
CA PRO A 211 -9.11 -0.07 -25.55
C PRO A 211 -8.07 -0.89 -24.76
N GLY A 212 -8.53 -1.93 -24.10
CA GLY A 212 -7.70 -2.94 -23.47
C GLY A 212 -6.96 -3.80 -24.49
N ALA A 213 -5.82 -4.34 -24.09
CA ALA A 213 -5.17 -5.41 -24.83
C ALA A 213 -5.95 -6.71 -24.61
N ASP A 214 -6.30 -7.40 -25.70
CA ASP A 214 -6.99 -8.69 -25.65
C ASP A 214 -6.27 -9.70 -26.57
N PRO A 215 -5.62 -10.73 -25.99
CA PRO A 215 -5.46 -10.96 -24.55
C PRO A 215 -4.50 -9.95 -23.88
N CYS A 216 -4.72 -9.70 -22.58
CA CYS A 216 -3.80 -8.91 -21.77
C CYS A 216 -2.53 -9.73 -21.46
N THR A 217 -1.47 -9.55 -22.25
CA THR A 217 -0.20 -10.28 -22.08
C THR A 217 0.53 -9.93 -20.79
N GLU A 218 0.21 -8.79 -20.18
CA GLU A 218 0.76 -8.39 -18.88
C GLU A 218 0.43 -9.42 -17.80
N LEU A 219 -0.74 -10.05 -17.88
CA LEU A 219 -1.13 -11.13 -16.97
C LEU A 219 -0.20 -12.34 -17.00
N GLU A 220 0.65 -12.52 -18.00
CA GLU A 220 1.60 -13.63 -18.02
C GLU A 220 2.62 -13.54 -16.87
N THR A 221 2.98 -12.32 -16.47
CA THR A 221 4.06 -12.08 -15.49
C THR A 221 3.68 -11.16 -14.31
N ARG A 222 2.49 -10.55 -14.34
CA ARG A 222 2.03 -9.56 -13.38
C ARG A 222 0.53 -9.71 -13.09
N GLY A 223 0.00 -8.81 -12.27
CA GLY A 223 -1.43 -8.77 -11.99
C GLY A 223 -1.91 -9.95 -11.15
N GLY A 224 -1.20 -10.28 -10.07
CA GLY A 224 -1.55 -11.38 -9.20
C GLY A 224 -0.54 -11.69 -8.12
N ILE A 225 -0.70 -12.85 -7.49
CA ILE A 225 0.14 -13.34 -6.40
C ILE A 225 0.93 -14.57 -6.84
N TRP A 226 2.22 -14.59 -6.54
CA TRP A 226 3.14 -15.71 -6.80
C TRP A 226 3.53 -16.41 -5.51
N LEU A 227 3.82 -17.69 -5.59
CA LEU A 227 4.13 -18.55 -4.44
C LEU A 227 5.56 -19.07 -4.52
N TYR A 228 6.33 -18.78 -3.48
CA TYR A 228 7.70 -19.27 -3.30
C TYR A 228 7.86 -20.00 -1.95
N ASP A 229 8.97 -20.70 -1.78
CA ASP A 229 9.33 -21.39 -0.55
C ASP A 229 10.40 -20.56 0.21
N ALA A 230 10.05 -19.99 1.36
CA ALA A 230 10.97 -19.22 2.19
C ALA A 230 12.15 -20.04 2.74
N ASN A 231 12.09 -21.39 2.70
CA ASN A 231 13.17 -22.25 3.12
C ASN A 231 14.21 -22.49 2.02
N LYS A 232 13.90 -22.17 0.75
CA LYS A 232 14.80 -22.38 -0.40
C LYS A 232 15.47 -21.08 -0.80
N THR A 233 16.77 -21.13 -1.04
CA THR A 233 17.55 -20.01 -1.59
C THR A 233 17.66 -20.10 -3.10
N ASN A 234 17.99 -18.95 -3.74
CA ASN A 234 18.29 -18.85 -5.17
C ASN A 234 17.16 -19.32 -6.11
N GLN A 235 15.91 -19.14 -5.69
CA GLN A 235 14.78 -19.27 -6.59
C GLN A 235 14.77 -18.09 -7.58
N ASN A 236 14.25 -18.31 -8.77
CA ASN A 236 14.08 -17.28 -9.78
C ASN A 236 12.60 -17.05 -10.05
N PHE A 237 12.26 -15.82 -10.41
CA PHE A 237 10.93 -15.52 -10.91
C PHE A 237 10.57 -16.44 -12.08
N SER A 238 9.37 -16.99 -12.03
CA SER A 238 8.79 -17.79 -13.11
C SER A 238 7.28 -17.55 -13.20
N PRO A 239 6.74 -17.35 -14.40
CA PRO A 239 5.28 -17.24 -14.60
C PRO A 239 4.48 -18.43 -14.05
N THR A 240 5.11 -19.61 -13.95
CA THR A 240 4.45 -20.86 -13.51
C THR A 240 4.20 -20.92 -12.00
N GLU A 241 4.86 -20.08 -11.22
CA GLU A 241 4.70 -20.02 -9.76
C GLU A 241 3.50 -19.16 -9.33
N ARG A 242 2.61 -18.81 -10.25
CA ARG A 242 1.43 -17.99 -9.97
C ARG A 242 0.42 -18.75 -9.11
N PHE A 243 0.07 -18.14 -7.98
CA PHE A 243 -0.93 -18.63 -7.04
C PHE A 243 -2.34 -18.14 -7.38
N ALA A 244 -2.48 -16.84 -7.72
CA ALA A 244 -3.74 -16.20 -8.06
C ALA A 244 -3.51 -15.12 -9.13
N THR A 245 -4.55 -14.77 -9.88
CA THR A 245 -4.51 -13.78 -10.97
C THR A 245 -5.64 -12.75 -10.85
N GLY A 246 -5.57 -11.71 -11.69
CA GLY A 246 -6.63 -10.70 -11.74
C GLY A 246 -6.60 -9.71 -10.58
N ILE A 247 -5.43 -9.48 -9.96
CA ILE A 247 -5.19 -8.55 -8.86
C ILE A 247 -4.24 -7.47 -9.34
N ARG A 248 -4.70 -6.23 -9.36
CA ARG A 248 -3.94 -5.10 -9.90
C ARG A 248 -2.70 -4.76 -9.06
N ASN A 249 -2.89 -4.59 -7.76
CA ASN A 249 -1.83 -4.24 -6.82
C ASN A 249 -2.26 -4.60 -5.40
N ALA A 250 -1.61 -5.59 -4.79
CA ALA A 250 -1.90 -6.08 -3.45
C ALA A 250 -0.80 -5.65 -2.48
N GLU A 251 -1.00 -4.53 -1.81
CA GLU A 251 -0.01 -4.02 -0.85
C GLU A 251 -0.21 -4.61 0.55
N GLY A 252 -1.45 -4.76 1.02
CA GLY A 252 -1.77 -5.31 2.35
C GLY A 252 -1.96 -6.81 2.34
N PHE A 253 -1.28 -7.52 3.24
CA PHE A 253 -1.39 -8.97 3.43
C PHE A 253 -1.68 -9.32 4.88
N ALA A 254 -2.57 -10.29 5.12
CA ALA A 254 -2.77 -10.90 6.43
C ALA A 254 -3.12 -12.38 6.32
N ILE A 255 -2.71 -13.16 7.32
CA ILE A 255 -3.10 -14.56 7.49
C ILE A 255 -3.78 -14.68 8.84
N ASP A 256 -4.96 -15.29 8.88
CA ASP A 256 -5.65 -15.52 10.14
C ASP A 256 -5.19 -16.82 10.83
N SER A 257 -5.71 -17.05 12.04
CA SER A 257 -5.38 -18.25 12.84
C SER A 257 -5.80 -19.57 12.20
N SER A 258 -6.64 -19.54 11.16
CA SER A 258 -7.04 -20.70 10.37
C SER A 258 -6.21 -20.90 9.10
N GLY A 259 -5.22 -20.04 8.86
CA GLY A 259 -4.36 -20.08 7.68
C GLY A 259 -4.99 -19.48 6.42
N ARG A 260 -6.13 -18.75 6.54
CA ARG A 260 -6.74 -18.07 5.39
C ARG A 260 -5.94 -16.82 5.07
N LEU A 261 -5.65 -16.65 3.78
CA LEU A 261 -4.87 -15.53 3.27
C LEU A 261 -5.78 -14.43 2.74
N PHE A 262 -5.63 -13.24 3.29
CA PHE A 262 -6.34 -12.04 2.87
C PHE A 262 -5.35 -11.05 2.24
N VAL A 263 -5.81 -10.34 1.21
CA VAL A 263 -5.05 -9.22 0.63
C VAL A 263 -5.97 -8.02 0.39
N THR A 264 -5.39 -6.83 0.40
CA THR A 264 -6.04 -5.64 -0.14
C THR A 264 -5.76 -5.53 -1.63
N GLN A 265 -6.65 -4.91 -2.38
CA GLN A 265 -6.43 -4.55 -3.77
C GLN A 265 -6.71 -3.07 -3.97
N HIS A 266 -5.80 -2.40 -4.64
CA HIS A 266 -6.02 -1.04 -5.13
C HIS A 266 -6.88 -1.07 -6.38
N GLY A 267 -7.99 -0.35 -6.36
CA GLY A 267 -8.82 -0.13 -7.54
C GLY A 267 -8.02 0.57 -8.66
N ARG A 268 -8.49 0.43 -9.89
CA ARG A 268 -7.91 1.18 -11.02
C ARG A 268 -8.20 2.68 -10.88
N ASP A 269 -7.36 3.50 -11.48
CA ASP A 269 -7.54 4.96 -11.50
C ASP A 269 -8.23 5.42 -12.79
N GLN A 270 -8.67 6.70 -12.81
CA GLN A 270 -8.99 7.45 -14.03
C GLN A 270 -10.13 6.85 -14.87
N LEU A 271 -11.19 6.34 -14.23
CA LEU A 271 -12.37 5.85 -14.96
C LEU A 271 -12.99 6.95 -15.81
N ARG A 272 -13.32 8.09 -15.22
CA ARG A 272 -13.91 9.21 -15.93
C ARG A 272 -12.90 9.92 -16.84
N ALA A 273 -11.67 10.13 -16.36
CA ALA A 273 -10.65 10.79 -17.16
C ALA A 273 -10.39 10.05 -18.48
N ASN A 274 -10.43 8.71 -18.45
CA ASN A 274 -10.26 7.89 -19.65
C ASN A 274 -11.57 7.64 -20.41
N TRP A 275 -12.72 7.65 -19.72
CA TRP A 275 -14.03 7.32 -20.31
C TRP A 275 -15.12 8.33 -19.91
N PRO A 276 -14.99 9.64 -20.25
CA PRO A 276 -15.87 10.70 -19.79
C PRO A 276 -17.31 10.59 -20.30
N ASP A 277 -17.55 9.81 -21.37
CA ASP A 277 -18.90 9.58 -21.89
C ASP A 277 -19.66 8.54 -21.05
N LEU A 278 -18.97 7.72 -20.26
CA LEU A 278 -19.57 6.65 -19.45
C LEU A 278 -19.68 7.03 -17.97
N TYR A 279 -18.81 7.89 -17.46
CA TYR A 279 -18.72 8.20 -16.02
C TYR A 279 -18.86 9.69 -15.75
N LYS A 280 -19.55 10.03 -14.66
CA LYS A 280 -19.73 11.40 -14.16
C LYS A 280 -18.60 11.80 -13.20
N PRO A 281 -18.42 13.10 -12.87
CA PRO A 281 -17.40 13.56 -11.94
C PRO A 281 -17.48 12.94 -10.54
N ASP A 282 -18.67 12.68 -10.02
CA ASP A 282 -18.88 12.01 -8.73
C ASP A 282 -18.49 10.53 -8.78
N GLN A 283 -18.62 9.90 -9.94
CA GLN A 283 -18.19 8.53 -10.15
C GLN A 283 -16.66 8.38 -10.21
N GLU A 284 -15.91 9.38 -10.66
CA GLU A 284 -14.44 9.38 -10.49
C GLU A 284 -14.06 9.28 -9.01
N ALA A 285 -14.78 9.98 -8.12
CA ALA A 285 -14.50 9.98 -6.69
C ALA A 285 -15.05 8.75 -5.94
N THR A 286 -15.88 7.92 -6.57
CA THR A 286 -16.59 6.81 -5.91
C THR A 286 -16.39 5.45 -6.56
N LEU A 287 -15.74 5.39 -7.73
CA LEU A 287 -15.44 4.16 -8.47
C LEU A 287 -14.00 4.12 -8.98
N PRO A 288 -13.45 2.88 -9.04
CA PRO A 288 -13.95 1.67 -8.40
C PRO A 288 -13.64 1.65 -6.90
N ALA A 289 -14.28 0.74 -6.17
CA ALA A 289 -13.95 0.53 -4.77
C ALA A 289 -12.51 0.03 -4.58
N GLU A 290 -11.93 0.31 -3.41
CA GLU A 290 -10.83 -0.45 -2.86
C GLU A 290 -11.36 -1.77 -2.27
N GLU A 291 -10.59 -2.82 -2.29
CA GLU A 291 -11.10 -4.16 -2.02
C GLU A 291 -10.32 -4.89 -0.93
N LEU A 292 -11.03 -5.71 -0.13
CA LEU A 292 -10.47 -6.77 0.69
C LEU A 292 -10.83 -8.12 0.07
N LEU A 293 -9.82 -8.88 -0.32
CA LEU A 293 -9.97 -10.17 -0.98
C LEU A 293 -9.59 -11.31 -0.03
N LEU A 294 -10.35 -12.40 -0.10
CA LEU A 294 -9.94 -13.70 0.43
C LEU A 294 -9.32 -14.53 -0.69
N LEU A 295 -8.02 -14.78 -0.61
CA LEU A 295 -7.30 -15.47 -1.68
C LEU A 295 -7.56 -16.98 -1.71
N LYS A 296 -7.69 -17.50 -2.93
CA LYS A 296 -7.82 -18.92 -3.25
C LYS A 296 -6.79 -19.29 -4.31
N ALA A 297 -6.22 -20.48 -4.17
CA ALA A 297 -5.33 -21.03 -5.20
C ALA A 297 -6.06 -21.08 -6.55
N SER A 298 -5.39 -20.64 -7.60
CA SER A 298 -5.93 -20.51 -8.97
C SER A 298 -7.15 -19.58 -9.08
N GLY A 299 -7.37 -18.71 -8.07
CA GLY A 299 -8.44 -17.71 -8.09
C GLY A 299 -8.17 -16.62 -9.13
N ASP A 300 -9.24 -16.12 -9.74
CA ASP A 300 -9.21 -14.97 -10.65
C ASP A 300 -10.14 -13.88 -10.09
N TYR A 301 -9.57 -12.69 -9.84
CA TYR A 301 -10.19 -11.56 -9.16
C TYR A 301 -10.61 -10.44 -10.13
N GLY A 302 -10.42 -10.64 -11.44
CA GLY A 302 -11.07 -9.90 -12.50
C GLY A 302 -10.26 -8.81 -13.19
N TRP A 303 -9.19 -8.25 -12.58
CA TRP A 303 -8.36 -7.28 -13.31
C TRP A 303 -7.70 -7.95 -14.54
N PRO A 304 -7.61 -7.29 -15.69
CA PRO A 304 -8.02 -5.93 -16.04
C PRO A 304 -9.46 -5.82 -16.58
N GLU A 305 -10.12 -6.94 -16.85
CA GLU A 305 -11.42 -6.98 -17.51
C GLU A 305 -12.56 -6.44 -16.62
N CYS A 306 -12.36 -6.49 -15.28
CA CYS A 306 -13.40 -6.17 -14.31
C CYS A 306 -12.92 -5.17 -13.26
N TYR A 307 -13.88 -4.46 -12.68
CA TYR A 307 -13.69 -3.70 -11.44
C TYR A 307 -14.92 -3.86 -10.54
N TYR A 308 -14.75 -3.66 -9.22
CA TYR A 308 -15.88 -3.72 -8.30
C TYR A 308 -16.64 -2.40 -8.25
N ASP A 309 -17.92 -2.45 -8.61
CA ASP A 309 -18.82 -1.31 -8.57
C ASP A 309 -19.57 -1.28 -7.24
N SER A 310 -19.33 -0.25 -6.42
CA SER A 310 -19.96 -0.08 -5.10
C SER A 310 -21.46 0.18 -5.19
N PHE A 311 -21.97 0.70 -6.31
CA PHE A 311 -23.39 0.94 -6.50
C PHE A 311 -24.13 -0.34 -6.90
N ALA A 312 -23.54 -1.12 -7.80
CA ALA A 312 -24.06 -2.42 -8.20
C ALA A 312 -23.80 -3.51 -7.15
N GLN A 313 -22.78 -3.33 -6.30
CA GLN A 313 -22.27 -4.31 -5.33
C GLN A 313 -21.82 -5.63 -6.00
N GLU A 314 -21.23 -5.51 -7.18
CA GLU A 314 -20.71 -6.63 -7.97
C GLU A 314 -19.52 -6.22 -8.84
N LEU A 315 -18.82 -7.21 -9.36
CA LEU A 315 -17.79 -7.00 -10.39
C LEU A 315 -18.49 -6.74 -11.74
N VAL A 316 -18.15 -5.63 -12.37
CA VAL A 316 -18.69 -5.20 -13.65
C VAL A 316 -17.60 -5.08 -14.70
N LEU A 317 -17.98 -5.18 -15.96
CA LEU A 317 -17.06 -5.13 -17.09
C LEU A 317 -16.42 -3.75 -17.22
N ALA A 318 -15.10 -3.71 -17.31
CA ALA A 318 -14.35 -2.48 -17.48
C ALA A 318 -14.55 -1.89 -18.89
N PRO A 319 -14.56 -0.57 -19.03
CA PRO A 319 -14.85 0.08 -20.30
C PRO A 319 -13.83 -0.26 -21.40
N GLU A 320 -12.59 -0.55 -21.05
CA GLU A 320 -11.55 -1.02 -21.96
C GLU A 320 -11.93 -2.32 -22.68
N TYR A 321 -12.78 -3.13 -22.06
CA TYR A 321 -13.20 -4.46 -22.52
C TYR A 321 -14.69 -4.49 -22.92
N GLY A 322 -15.27 -3.32 -23.25
CA GLY A 322 -16.63 -3.19 -23.72
C GLY A 322 -17.67 -2.94 -22.63
N GLY A 323 -17.25 -2.59 -21.42
CA GLY A 323 -18.15 -2.16 -20.35
C GLY A 323 -18.87 -0.84 -20.69
N ASP A 324 -20.04 -0.66 -20.11
CA ASP A 324 -21.00 0.39 -20.43
C ASP A 324 -21.31 1.33 -19.24
N GLY A 325 -20.35 1.46 -18.33
CA GLY A 325 -20.48 2.32 -17.14
C GLY A 325 -21.18 1.62 -15.97
N GLY A 326 -20.91 0.32 -15.78
CA GLY A 326 -21.37 -0.44 -14.61
C GLY A 326 -22.70 -1.17 -14.78
N LYS A 327 -23.22 -1.32 -16.00
CA LYS A 327 -24.49 -2.02 -16.26
C LYS A 327 -24.32 -3.45 -16.74
N THR A 328 -23.16 -3.75 -17.30
CA THR A 328 -22.84 -5.07 -17.86
C THR A 328 -21.84 -5.79 -16.99
N THR A 329 -22.19 -7.01 -16.55
CA THR A 329 -21.33 -7.89 -15.78
C THR A 329 -20.43 -8.74 -16.70
N GLY A 330 -20.99 -9.32 -17.77
CA GLY A 330 -20.24 -10.10 -18.75
C GLY A 330 -19.41 -11.23 -18.11
N VAL A 331 -18.13 -11.32 -18.47
CA VAL A 331 -17.19 -12.31 -17.94
C VAL A 331 -16.96 -12.17 -16.44
N CYS A 332 -17.25 -11.01 -15.87
CA CYS A 332 -17.02 -10.69 -14.46
C CYS A 332 -17.92 -11.49 -13.51
N ALA A 333 -19.05 -12.01 -14.00
CA ALA A 333 -19.91 -12.93 -13.22
C ALA A 333 -19.19 -14.22 -12.76
N SER A 334 -18.11 -14.62 -13.42
CA SER A 334 -17.30 -15.80 -13.09
C SER A 334 -16.10 -15.50 -12.20
N LYS A 335 -15.79 -14.22 -11.95
CA LYS A 335 -14.64 -13.80 -11.16
C LYS A 335 -14.98 -13.80 -9.66
N ILE A 336 -13.95 -13.84 -8.83
CA ILE A 336 -14.13 -13.86 -7.37
C ILE A 336 -14.28 -12.41 -6.87
N ALA A 337 -15.45 -12.12 -6.31
CA ALA A 337 -15.74 -10.81 -5.73
C ALA A 337 -15.03 -10.60 -4.39
N PRO A 338 -14.78 -9.33 -3.98
CA PRO A 338 -14.23 -8.99 -2.68
C PRO A 338 -15.17 -9.39 -1.54
N ILE A 339 -14.60 -9.61 -0.35
CA ILE A 339 -15.37 -9.85 0.88
C ILE A 339 -15.76 -8.54 1.59
N ALA A 340 -15.07 -7.45 1.28
CA ALA A 340 -15.43 -6.08 1.68
C ALA A 340 -14.93 -5.09 0.62
N ALA A 341 -15.66 -3.98 0.51
CA ALA A 341 -15.35 -2.87 -0.37
C ALA A 341 -15.26 -1.56 0.43
N PHE A 342 -14.30 -0.72 0.09
CA PHE A 342 -14.04 0.56 0.75
C PHE A 342 -14.18 1.72 -0.24
N PRO A 343 -14.27 2.96 0.26
CA PRO A 343 -14.33 4.12 -0.62
C PRO A 343 -13.18 4.17 -1.63
N ALA A 344 -13.50 4.58 -2.84
CA ALA A 344 -12.58 4.61 -3.97
C ALA A 344 -11.32 5.44 -3.71
N HIS A 345 -10.20 4.96 -4.25
CA HIS A 345 -8.90 5.64 -4.28
C HIS A 345 -8.25 5.89 -2.91
N TRP A 346 -8.70 5.23 -1.85
CA TRP A 346 -8.09 5.40 -0.53
C TRP A 346 -6.70 4.78 -0.42
N ALA A 347 -6.31 3.89 -1.32
CA ALA A 347 -5.02 3.23 -1.42
C ALA A 347 -4.66 2.39 -0.19
N PRO A 348 -5.14 1.15 -0.08
CA PRO A 348 -4.92 0.26 1.08
C PRO A 348 -3.51 -0.36 1.06
N ASN A 349 -2.50 0.36 1.57
CA ASN A 349 -1.09 0.01 1.48
C ASN A 349 -0.62 -1.06 2.46
N ALA A 350 -1.32 -1.27 3.57
CA ALA A 350 -0.94 -2.32 4.53
C ALA A 350 -2.16 -2.87 5.24
N MET A 351 -2.03 -4.11 5.70
CA MET A 351 -3.05 -4.78 6.50
C MET A 351 -2.41 -5.67 7.56
N VAL A 352 -3.06 -5.79 8.71
CA VAL A 352 -2.67 -6.75 9.74
C VAL A 352 -3.90 -7.34 10.42
N MET A 353 -3.92 -8.66 10.61
CA MET A 353 -4.88 -9.31 11.50
C MET A 353 -4.55 -8.96 12.95
N TYR A 354 -5.54 -8.53 13.72
CA TYR A 354 -5.29 -8.22 15.11
C TYR A 354 -5.53 -9.45 16.00
N ASP A 355 -4.45 -10.05 16.47
CA ASP A 355 -4.40 -11.17 17.40
C ASP A 355 -3.99 -10.75 18.83
N GLY A 356 -3.72 -9.45 19.03
CA GLY A 356 -3.35 -8.87 20.31
C GLY A 356 -4.46 -8.96 21.37
N LYS A 357 -4.06 -8.95 22.64
CA LYS A 357 -4.99 -9.00 23.78
C LYS A 357 -5.18 -7.65 24.47
N GLN A 358 -4.44 -6.63 24.06
CA GLN A 358 -4.46 -5.31 24.69
C GLN A 358 -5.72 -4.52 24.33
N PHE A 359 -6.12 -4.56 23.05
CA PHE A 359 -7.29 -3.82 22.58
C PHE A 359 -8.61 -4.50 23.02
N PRO A 360 -9.71 -3.73 23.14
CA PRO A 360 -11.03 -4.27 23.42
C PRO A 360 -11.42 -5.44 22.53
N ALA A 361 -12.25 -6.34 23.05
CA ALA A 361 -12.62 -7.59 22.40
C ALA A 361 -13.19 -7.41 20.99
N ARG A 362 -13.85 -6.29 20.71
CA ARG A 362 -14.42 -5.97 19.39
C ARG A 362 -13.38 -5.87 18.26
N TYR A 363 -12.09 -5.65 18.59
CA TYR A 363 -11.00 -5.57 17.62
C TYR A 363 -10.27 -6.90 17.40
N ARG A 364 -10.69 -8.01 18.03
CA ARG A 364 -9.97 -9.29 17.96
C ARG A 364 -10.28 -10.10 16.70
N ASP A 365 -11.46 -9.91 16.14
CA ASP A 365 -11.90 -10.66 14.95
C ASP A 365 -12.02 -9.68 13.77
N GLY A 366 -10.87 -9.35 13.17
CA GLY A 366 -10.82 -8.45 12.02
C GLY A 366 -9.43 -7.97 11.68
N VAL A 367 -9.37 -7.11 10.70
CA VAL A 367 -8.14 -6.55 10.16
C VAL A 367 -8.08 -5.04 10.36
N PHE A 368 -6.90 -4.53 10.74
CA PHE A 368 -6.57 -3.13 10.54
C PHE A 368 -6.00 -2.95 9.15
N ILE A 369 -6.44 -1.90 8.46
CA ILE A 369 -5.99 -1.53 7.11
C ILE A 369 -5.51 -0.09 7.14
N ALA A 370 -4.28 0.15 6.69
CA ALA A 370 -3.73 1.49 6.51
C ALA A 370 -4.03 2.00 5.10
N PHE A 371 -4.80 3.06 5.02
CA PHE A 371 -5.11 3.74 3.77
C PHE A 371 -4.17 4.92 3.58
N HIS A 372 -3.32 4.84 2.57
CA HIS A 372 -2.28 5.82 2.26
C HIS A 372 -2.84 7.17 1.79
N GLY A 373 -4.07 7.17 1.31
CA GLY A 373 -4.80 8.37 0.90
C GLY A 373 -4.83 8.56 -0.61
N SER A 374 -5.96 9.12 -1.06
CA SER A 374 -6.29 9.27 -2.47
C SER A 374 -5.57 10.42 -3.15
N TRP A 375 -5.52 10.35 -4.49
CA TRP A 375 -5.07 11.40 -5.38
C TRP A 375 -6.02 11.62 -6.57
N ASP A 376 -6.89 10.66 -6.86
CA ASP A 376 -7.73 10.59 -8.07
C ASP A 376 -9.22 10.75 -7.73
N ARG A 377 -9.58 11.81 -7.02
CA ARG A 377 -10.97 12.09 -6.63
C ARG A 377 -11.48 13.44 -7.13
N ALA A 378 -10.63 14.20 -7.85
CA ALA A 378 -11.04 15.52 -8.36
C ALA A 378 -12.31 15.45 -9.23
N PRO A 379 -13.26 16.41 -9.13
CA PRO A 379 -13.19 17.63 -8.34
C PRO A 379 -13.60 17.50 -6.87
N TYR A 380 -13.79 16.29 -6.35
CA TYR A 380 -14.14 16.07 -4.95
C TYR A 380 -12.90 16.02 -4.06
N PRO A 381 -13.05 16.28 -2.75
CA PRO A 381 -11.92 16.24 -1.82
C PRO A 381 -11.22 14.90 -1.81
N GLN A 382 -9.89 14.92 -1.68
CA GLN A 382 -9.11 13.72 -1.41
C GLN A 382 -9.49 13.14 -0.05
N SER A 383 -9.38 11.81 0.12
CA SER A 383 -9.87 11.08 1.27
C SER A 383 -8.99 9.86 1.57
N GLY A 384 -9.30 9.09 2.62
CA GLY A 384 -8.39 8.12 3.19
C GLY A 384 -7.41 8.83 4.15
N TYR A 385 -6.12 8.53 4.10
CA TYR A 385 -5.10 9.03 5.05
C TYR A 385 -5.42 8.61 6.48
N ASN A 386 -5.85 7.38 6.66
CA ASN A 386 -6.33 6.86 7.94
C ASN A 386 -6.03 5.36 8.10
N VAL A 387 -6.26 4.86 9.29
CA VAL A 387 -6.31 3.42 9.57
C VAL A 387 -7.74 3.05 9.90
N VAL A 388 -8.27 2.03 9.25
CA VAL A 388 -9.60 1.50 9.56
C VAL A 388 -9.49 0.13 10.20
N PHE A 389 -10.55 -0.26 10.91
CA PHE A 389 -10.79 -1.63 11.35
C PHE A 389 -11.97 -2.21 10.57
N GLN A 390 -11.76 -3.38 9.96
CA GLN A 390 -12.79 -4.16 9.28
C GLN A 390 -13.02 -5.46 10.03
N PRO A 391 -14.19 -5.67 10.65
CA PRO A 391 -14.53 -6.94 11.25
C PRO A 391 -14.64 -8.04 10.18
N VAL A 392 -14.08 -9.22 10.47
CA VAL A 392 -14.10 -10.39 9.57
C VAL A 392 -14.49 -11.62 10.37
N ALA A 393 -15.45 -12.39 9.87
CA ALA A 393 -15.83 -13.67 10.45
C ALA A 393 -15.77 -14.77 9.40
N GLY A 394 -14.76 -15.61 9.52
CA GLY A 394 -14.53 -16.64 8.53
C GLY A 394 -14.10 -16.06 7.19
N ASP A 395 -14.90 -16.30 6.17
CA ASP A 395 -14.62 -15.94 4.77
C ASP A 395 -15.34 -14.67 4.30
N ARG A 396 -15.86 -13.86 5.23
CA ARG A 396 -16.66 -12.67 4.90
C ARG A 396 -16.45 -11.53 5.91
N ALA A 397 -16.75 -10.32 5.49
CA ALA A 397 -16.94 -9.20 6.41
C ALA A 397 -18.12 -9.47 7.33
N SER A 398 -17.97 -9.18 8.64
CA SER A 398 -19.01 -9.43 9.67
C SER A 398 -19.68 -8.17 10.18
N GLY A 399 -19.31 -7.00 9.61
CA GLY A 399 -19.88 -5.71 9.97
C GLY A 399 -19.31 -4.59 9.11
N PRO A 400 -19.81 -3.35 9.29
CA PRO A 400 -19.24 -2.19 8.61
C PRO A 400 -17.83 -1.90 9.11
N CYS A 401 -17.01 -1.28 8.26
CA CYS A 401 -15.70 -0.81 8.67
C CYS A 401 -15.81 0.43 9.57
N GLU A 402 -14.80 0.64 10.39
CA GLU A 402 -14.68 1.73 11.36
C GLU A 402 -13.38 2.49 11.10
N ILE A 403 -13.41 3.83 11.03
CA ILE A 403 -12.21 4.66 11.07
C ILE A 403 -11.64 4.55 12.49
N PHE A 404 -10.51 3.87 12.60
CA PHE A 404 -9.82 3.64 13.88
C PHE A 404 -8.86 4.76 14.24
N ALA A 405 -8.03 5.22 13.27
CA ALA A 405 -7.14 6.35 13.47
C ALA A 405 -7.20 7.30 12.27
N ASP A 406 -7.39 8.59 12.51
CA ASP A 406 -7.40 9.67 11.51
C ASP A 406 -6.51 10.82 11.99
N GLY A 407 -6.30 11.83 11.14
CA GLY A 407 -5.49 13.01 11.46
C GLY A 407 -4.08 12.98 10.87
N PHE A 408 -3.66 11.89 10.24
CA PHE A 408 -2.31 11.76 9.67
C PHE A 408 -1.98 12.86 8.67
N ALA A 409 -2.90 13.24 7.80
CA ALA A 409 -2.66 14.23 6.76
C ALA A 409 -2.55 15.68 7.27
N GLY A 410 -2.85 15.94 8.55
CA GLY A 410 -2.99 17.29 9.06
C GLY A 410 -4.21 17.99 8.45
N GLU A 411 -4.07 19.28 8.14
CA GLU A 411 -5.18 20.10 7.62
C GLU A 411 -5.55 19.76 6.16
N VAL A 412 -4.58 19.28 5.36
CA VAL A 412 -4.77 19.14 3.91
C VAL A 412 -4.59 17.69 3.47
N LYS A 413 -5.69 17.02 3.13
CA LYS A 413 -5.67 15.69 2.52
C LYS A 413 -5.32 15.82 1.03
N SER A 414 -4.03 15.74 0.73
CA SER A 414 -3.49 15.72 -0.65
C SER A 414 -2.09 15.08 -0.62
N PRO A 415 -1.70 14.28 -1.61
CA PRO A 415 -0.40 13.62 -1.60
C PRO A 415 0.79 14.57 -1.37
N ALA A 416 0.79 15.72 -2.05
CA ALA A 416 1.87 16.70 -1.98
C ALA A 416 1.86 17.58 -0.71
N LYS A 417 0.78 17.57 0.08
CA LYS A 417 0.61 18.48 1.21
C LYS A 417 0.28 17.77 2.52
N ALA A 418 -0.06 16.50 2.46
CA ALA A 418 -0.31 15.70 3.67
C ALA A 418 0.95 15.68 4.55
N GLU A 419 0.76 15.89 5.84
CA GLU A 419 1.87 15.86 6.80
C GLU A 419 2.44 14.46 6.95
N HIS A 420 1.56 13.46 6.99
CA HIS A 420 1.89 12.04 7.10
C HIS A 420 0.92 11.20 6.27
N ARG A 421 1.39 10.04 5.80
CA ARG A 421 0.60 9.06 5.04
C ARG A 421 0.82 7.67 5.60
N PRO A 422 -0.21 6.99 6.13
CA PRO A 422 -0.06 5.61 6.65
C PRO A 422 0.40 4.64 5.56
N GLY A 423 1.54 3.98 5.77
CA GLY A 423 2.16 3.08 4.77
C GLY A 423 2.35 1.64 5.23
N GLY A 424 2.40 1.37 6.53
CA GLY A 424 2.61 0.04 7.09
C GLY A 424 1.93 -0.16 8.44
N LEU A 425 1.68 -1.41 8.79
CA LEU A 425 1.08 -1.84 10.06
C LEU A 425 1.84 -3.02 10.65
N ALA A 426 1.96 -3.07 11.98
CA ALA A 426 2.43 -4.23 12.69
C ALA A 426 1.82 -4.30 14.10
N VAL A 427 1.65 -5.50 14.65
CA VAL A 427 1.18 -5.72 16.03
C VAL A 427 2.37 -6.14 16.89
N GLY A 428 2.55 -5.45 18.00
CA GLY A 428 3.57 -5.78 19.00
C GLY A 428 3.19 -6.97 19.88
N PRO A 429 4.14 -7.65 20.52
CA PRO A 429 3.86 -8.78 21.42
C PRO A 429 3.05 -8.36 22.65
N ASP A 430 3.04 -7.09 22.99
CA ASP A 430 2.20 -6.50 24.04
C ASP A 430 0.79 -6.13 23.54
N GLY A 431 0.50 -6.34 22.24
CA GLY A 431 -0.76 -6.01 21.61
C GLY A 431 -0.88 -4.56 21.17
N SER A 432 0.17 -3.75 21.23
CA SER A 432 0.18 -2.40 20.63
C SER A 432 0.15 -2.48 19.11
N LEU A 433 -0.46 -1.48 18.46
CA LEU A 433 -0.46 -1.34 17.01
C LEU A 433 0.57 -0.28 16.60
N TYR A 434 1.47 -0.64 15.69
CA TYR A 434 2.40 0.28 15.06
C TYR A 434 1.87 0.69 13.68
N VAL A 435 2.01 1.98 13.36
CA VAL A 435 1.66 2.56 12.05
C VAL A 435 2.86 3.33 11.54
N SER A 436 3.32 3.02 10.33
CA SER A 436 4.39 3.78 9.68
C SER A 436 3.84 4.89 8.78
N ASP A 437 4.62 5.92 8.63
CA ASP A 437 4.45 7.02 7.66
C ASP A 437 5.68 7.08 6.75
N ASP A 438 5.48 7.05 5.46
CA ASP A 438 6.55 7.03 4.47
C ASP A 438 6.98 8.43 3.97
N ILE A 439 6.24 9.48 4.32
CA ILE A 439 6.59 10.86 3.93
C ILE A 439 7.72 11.42 4.80
N ARG A 440 7.62 11.23 6.12
CA ARG A 440 8.62 11.76 7.07
C ARG A 440 9.38 10.67 7.83
N GLY A 441 9.04 9.41 7.60
CA GLY A 441 9.67 8.27 8.27
C GLY A 441 9.32 8.20 9.74
N ARG A 442 8.06 8.48 10.07
CA ARG A 442 7.54 8.41 11.44
C ARG A 442 6.91 7.06 11.70
N ILE A 443 7.11 6.54 12.91
CA ILE A 443 6.41 5.37 13.42
C ILE A 443 5.57 5.79 14.61
N TYR A 444 4.27 5.57 14.51
CA TYR A 444 3.33 5.73 15.62
C TYR A 444 3.16 4.41 16.35
N ARG A 445 3.05 4.47 17.68
CA ARG A 445 2.66 3.32 18.52
C ARG A 445 1.35 3.65 19.21
N ILE A 446 0.33 2.82 18.98
CA ILE A 446 -1.01 2.98 19.53
C ILE A 446 -1.25 1.89 20.57
N VAL A 447 -1.70 2.30 21.77
CA VAL A 447 -1.98 1.42 22.90
C VAL A 447 -3.37 1.72 23.48
N TYR A 448 -4.03 0.70 24.04
CA TYR A 448 -5.26 0.91 24.79
C TYR A 448 -4.96 1.00 26.29
N ARG A 449 -5.45 2.06 26.93
CA ARG A 449 -5.26 2.32 28.37
C ARG A 449 -6.54 2.24 29.20
N GLY A 450 -7.63 1.80 28.58
CA GLY A 450 -8.94 1.69 29.23
C GLY A 450 -9.69 3.02 29.28
N GLY A 451 -10.92 3.00 29.77
CA GLY A 451 -11.66 4.23 30.05
C GLY A 451 -13.11 4.31 29.61
N ALA A 452 -13.52 3.67 28.55
CA ALA A 452 -14.95 3.54 28.22
C ALA A 452 -15.33 2.06 28.27
N GLU A 453 -16.47 1.73 28.82
CA GLU A 453 -17.07 0.41 28.65
C GLU A 453 -17.14 0.12 27.14
N ASP A 454 -16.83 -1.11 26.74
CA ASP A 454 -16.78 -1.56 25.34
C ASP A 454 -18.03 -1.25 24.50
N GLY A 455 -19.14 -0.86 25.12
CA GLY A 455 -20.40 -0.46 24.46
C GLY A 455 -20.64 1.03 24.31
N ALA A 456 -19.82 1.90 24.89
CA ALA A 456 -20.04 3.36 24.91
C ALA A 456 -19.07 4.16 24.02
N ALA A 457 -18.04 3.54 23.45
CA ALA A 457 -17.11 4.23 22.55
C ALA A 457 -17.84 4.60 21.24
N LYS A 458 -17.84 5.89 20.93
CA LYS A 458 -18.41 6.39 19.66
C LYS A 458 -17.61 5.83 18.49
N ILE A 459 -18.18 4.89 17.77
CA ILE A 459 -17.60 4.35 16.53
C ILE A 459 -17.79 5.40 15.43
N THR A 460 -16.73 5.67 14.67
CA THR A 460 -16.80 6.45 13.45
C THR A 460 -16.86 5.48 12.27
N PRO A 461 -18.04 5.21 11.68
CA PRO A 461 -18.12 4.30 10.56
C PRO A 461 -17.35 4.87 9.35
N CYS A 462 -16.85 4.00 8.48
CA CYS A 462 -16.35 4.45 7.20
C CYS A 462 -17.48 5.16 6.43
N PRO A 463 -17.16 6.21 5.64
CA PRO A 463 -18.15 6.80 4.76
C PRO A 463 -18.66 5.77 3.74
N SER A 464 -19.85 6.02 3.20
CA SER A 464 -20.40 5.18 2.14
C SER A 464 -19.46 5.17 0.94
N ALA A 465 -19.20 3.98 0.40
CA ALA A 465 -18.43 3.84 -0.83
C ALA A 465 -19.16 4.43 -2.06
N THR A 466 -20.47 4.68 -1.95
CA THR A 466 -21.31 5.22 -3.06
C THR A 466 -21.54 6.72 -2.97
N ALA A 467 -20.94 7.41 -2.02
CA ALA A 467 -21.10 8.86 -1.89
C ALA A 467 -19.73 9.54 -1.83
N PRO A 468 -19.47 10.56 -2.66
CA PRO A 468 -18.25 11.33 -2.51
C PRO A 468 -18.28 12.04 -1.15
N ALA A 469 -17.15 11.96 -0.41
CA ALA A 469 -17.03 12.69 0.84
C ALA A 469 -16.89 14.19 0.54
N GLY A 470 -17.88 14.97 0.94
CA GLY A 470 -17.88 16.43 0.78
C GLY A 470 -18.45 16.92 -0.55
N ASN A 471 -18.39 18.22 -0.74
CA ASN A 471 -18.78 18.90 -1.98
C ASN A 471 -17.57 19.07 -2.91
N PRO A 472 -17.80 19.28 -4.22
CA PRO A 472 -16.73 19.68 -5.12
C PRO A 472 -15.97 20.89 -4.57
N VAL A 473 -14.65 20.81 -4.60
CA VAL A 473 -13.73 21.86 -4.10
C VAL A 473 -13.06 22.56 -5.26
N ASP A 474 -12.46 23.71 -5.01
CA ASP A 474 -11.69 24.41 -6.02
C ASP A 474 -10.61 23.47 -6.60
N ALA A 475 -10.62 23.33 -7.92
CA ALA A 475 -9.66 22.51 -8.65
C ALA A 475 -8.19 22.90 -8.37
N ALA A 476 -7.93 24.16 -7.98
CA ALA A 476 -6.62 24.62 -7.56
C ALA A 476 -6.13 23.98 -6.23
N ALA A 477 -7.03 23.45 -5.41
CA ALA A 477 -6.72 22.77 -4.15
C ALA A 477 -6.50 21.25 -4.34
N GLN A 478 -6.71 20.73 -5.53
CA GLN A 478 -6.57 19.30 -5.86
C GLN A 478 -5.36 19.08 -6.78
N PRO A 479 -4.72 17.91 -6.74
CA PRO A 479 -3.78 17.53 -7.81
C PRO A 479 -4.50 17.63 -9.16
N PRO A 480 -3.80 18.04 -10.23
CA PRO A 480 -4.38 18.03 -11.56
C PRO A 480 -4.97 16.66 -11.89
N GLU A 481 -6.16 16.64 -12.51
CA GLU A 481 -6.84 15.41 -12.92
C GLU A 481 -5.88 14.57 -13.78
N GLY A 482 -5.75 13.29 -13.45
CA GLY A 482 -4.86 12.38 -14.17
C GLY A 482 -3.39 12.41 -13.75
N THR A 483 -3.03 13.15 -12.70
CA THR A 483 -1.66 13.17 -12.18
C THR A 483 -1.47 12.05 -11.17
N HIS A 484 -0.55 11.12 -11.40
CA HIS A 484 -0.15 10.15 -10.39
C HIS A 484 0.54 10.89 -9.22
N PRO A 485 0.22 10.59 -7.94
CA PRO A 485 0.72 11.35 -6.77
C PRO A 485 2.24 11.30 -6.64
N ASP A 486 2.83 10.18 -7.04
CA ASP A 486 4.27 9.95 -6.95
C ASP A 486 5.01 10.49 -8.19
N ALA A 487 4.29 11.08 -9.12
CA ALA A 487 4.84 11.75 -10.28
C ALA A 487 5.31 13.17 -9.99
N GLY A 488 5.66 13.48 -8.77
CA GLY A 488 6.12 14.82 -8.37
C GLY A 488 5.48 15.90 -9.25
N ALA A 489 4.22 16.23 -8.99
CA ALA A 489 3.46 17.10 -9.88
C ALA A 489 4.03 18.52 -9.88
N ALA A 490 5.13 18.70 -10.60
CA ALA A 490 5.43 19.99 -11.19
C ALA A 490 4.25 20.27 -12.11
N ALA A 491 3.32 21.10 -11.66
CA ALA A 491 2.11 21.45 -12.41
C ALA A 491 2.53 21.90 -13.81
N THR A 492 2.42 21.01 -14.78
CA THR A 492 2.78 21.30 -16.18
C THR A 492 1.90 22.41 -16.76
N SER A 493 0.74 22.64 -16.12
CA SER A 493 -0.20 23.70 -16.48
C SER A 493 0.41 25.13 -16.46
N ASN A 494 1.36 25.38 -15.58
CA ASN A 494 2.02 26.70 -15.45
C ASN A 494 3.38 26.77 -16.14
N LEU A 495 3.81 25.70 -16.80
CA LEU A 495 5.06 25.74 -17.54
C LEU A 495 4.89 26.47 -18.88
N PRO A 496 5.91 27.24 -19.34
CA PRO A 496 5.89 27.84 -20.66
C PRO A 496 5.94 26.76 -21.73
N VAL A 497 5.33 27.04 -22.89
CA VAL A 497 5.32 26.12 -24.03
C VAL A 497 6.33 26.62 -25.07
N PRO A 498 7.30 25.80 -25.51
CA PRO A 498 8.23 26.20 -26.54
C PRO A 498 7.54 26.41 -27.89
N SER A 499 8.05 27.33 -28.69
CA SER A 499 7.57 27.51 -30.07
C SER A 499 7.66 26.21 -30.86
N GLY A 500 6.58 25.81 -31.50
CA GLY A 500 6.48 24.56 -32.26
C GLY A 500 6.04 23.34 -31.44
N ALA A 501 5.73 23.50 -30.15
CA ALA A 501 5.10 22.48 -29.30
C ALA A 501 3.71 22.90 -28.85
N THR A 502 2.95 21.96 -28.31
CA THR A 502 1.63 22.21 -27.67
C THR A 502 1.70 21.98 -26.17
N ARG A 503 0.67 22.40 -25.46
CA ARG A 503 0.56 22.15 -24.00
C ARG A 503 0.41 20.66 -23.69
N GLU A 504 -0.27 19.93 -24.57
CA GLU A 504 -0.43 18.48 -24.47
C GLU A 504 0.92 17.77 -24.64
N MET A 505 1.79 18.27 -25.52
CA MET A 505 3.16 17.76 -25.66
C MET A 505 3.96 18.00 -24.37
N VAL A 506 3.87 19.17 -23.75
CA VAL A 506 4.54 19.44 -22.47
C VAL A 506 4.01 18.50 -21.37
N ALA A 507 2.69 18.27 -21.31
CA ALA A 507 2.10 17.34 -20.37
C ALA A 507 2.51 15.88 -20.61
N LEU A 508 2.50 15.43 -21.86
CA LEU A 508 2.99 14.10 -22.24
C LEU A 508 4.49 13.95 -21.92
N GLY A 509 5.28 14.97 -22.21
CA GLY A 509 6.71 15.00 -21.91
C GLY A 509 6.99 14.90 -20.41
N GLY A 510 6.19 15.54 -19.59
CA GLY A 510 6.23 15.40 -18.12
C GLY A 510 6.02 13.96 -17.69
N ARG A 511 5.01 13.28 -18.23
CA ARG A 511 4.78 11.86 -17.95
C ARG A 511 5.93 10.96 -18.38
N ILE A 512 6.51 11.22 -19.55
CA ILE A 512 7.66 10.45 -20.05
C ILE A 512 8.89 10.70 -19.15
N TYR A 513 9.14 11.95 -18.79
CA TYR A 513 10.25 12.34 -17.92
C TYR A 513 10.20 11.61 -16.58
N HIS A 514 9.01 11.49 -15.99
CA HIS A 514 8.76 10.81 -14.72
C HIS A 514 8.52 9.28 -14.84
N GLY A 515 8.69 8.70 -16.03
CA GLY A 515 8.55 7.27 -16.26
C GLY A 515 7.11 6.75 -16.30
N GLN A 516 6.15 7.63 -16.51
CA GLN A 516 4.72 7.32 -16.54
C GLN A 516 4.22 6.99 -17.95
N ALA A 517 5.02 7.27 -18.96
CA ALA A 517 4.77 6.95 -20.36
C ALA A 517 6.08 6.64 -21.08
N GLY A 518 6.03 5.96 -22.21
CA GLY A 518 7.20 5.71 -23.08
C GLY A 518 8.30 4.84 -22.47
N GLY A 519 8.16 4.38 -21.23
CA GLY A 519 9.14 3.53 -20.54
C GLY A 519 10.46 4.22 -20.16
N ALA A 520 10.63 5.52 -20.44
CA ALA A 520 11.80 6.30 -20.03
C ALA A 520 11.63 6.82 -18.59
N ALA A 521 12.72 6.91 -17.84
CA ALA A 521 12.74 7.45 -16.48
C ALA A 521 13.87 8.49 -16.34
N CYS A 522 13.71 9.63 -16.99
CA CYS A 522 14.73 10.69 -17.04
C CYS A 522 15.02 11.28 -15.65
N MET A 523 13.99 11.35 -14.79
CA MET A 523 14.08 11.84 -13.42
C MET A 523 15.10 11.04 -12.58
N GLY A 524 15.28 9.75 -12.84
CA GLY A 524 16.22 8.91 -12.08
C GLY A 524 17.69 9.40 -12.16
N CYS A 525 18.05 10.08 -13.23
CA CYS A 525 19.38 10.68 -13.40
C CYS A 525 19.36 12.20 -13.19
N HIS A 526 18.32 12.91 -13.69
CA HIS A 526 18.28 14.38 -13.70
C HIS A 526 17.56 15.01 -12.51
N GLY A 527 17.01 14.20 -11.58
CA GLY A 527 16.19 14.66 -10.48
C GLY A 527 14.73 14.88 -10.90
N GLU A 528 13.83 14.85 -9.93
CA GLU A 528 12.39 14.92 -10.14
C GLU A 528 11.94 16.22 -10.80
N SER A 529 12.48 17.35 -10.33
CA SER A 529 12.21 18.69 -10.87
C SER A 529 13.31 19.17 -11.82
N GLY A 530 14.20 18.30 -12.25
CA GLY A 530 15.34 18.64 -13.10
C GLY A 530 16.47 19.35 -12.34
N GLU A 531 16.57 19.17 -11.03
CA GLU A 531 17.59 19.78 -10.16
C GLU A 531 18.98 19.18 -10.32
N GLY A 532 19.10 18.08 -11.05
CA GLY A 532 20.34 17.35 -11.22
C GLY A 532 20.67 16.42 -10.07
N THR A 533 21.57 15.46 -10.33
CA THR A 533 22.08 14.50 -9.35
C THR A 533 23.59 14.32 -9.57
N PRO A 534 24.30 13.56 -8.73
CA PRO A 534 25.67 13.17 -9.04
C PRO A 534 25.86 12.39 -10.34
N LEU A 535 24.77 11.87 -10.91
CA LEU A 535 24.79 11.09 -12.17
C LEU A 535 24.61 11.97 -13.42
N ALA A 536 23.83 13.05 -13.33
CA ALA A 536 23.45 13.85 -14.48
C ALA A 536 23.23 15.34 -14.14
N PRO A 537 23.37 16.26 -15.12
CA PRO A 537 23.29 17.69 -14.89
C PRO A 537 21.91 18.18 -14.51
N GLU A 538 21.90 19.31 -13.82
CA GLU A 538 20.73 20.15 -13.58
C GLU A 538 20.13 20.64 -14.91
N LEU A 539 18.82 20.46 -15.07
CA LEU A 539 18.06 20.86 -16.26
C LEU A 539 17.15 22.09 -16.02
N ALA A 540 16.76 22.34 -14.77
CA ALA A 540 15.73 23.32 -14.43
C ALA A 540 16.17 24.43 -13.45
N GLY A 541 17.28 24.30 -12.79
CA GLY A 541 17.72 25.23 -11.75
C GLY A 541 18.48 26.46 -12.25
N LYS A 542 18.90 27.31 -11.30
CA LYS A 542 19.67 28.53 -11.58
C LYS A 542 21.09 28.24 -12.07
N ASN A 543 21.65 27.09 -11.72
CA ASN A 543 23.02 26.68 -12.06
C ASN A 543 23.10 25.79 -13.29
N LYS A 544 21.97 25.57 -13.97
CA LYS A 544 21.93 24.71 -15.18
C LYS A 544 22.93 25.16 -16.23
N LYS A 545 23.65 24.21 -16.76
CA LYS A 545 24.58 24.40 -17.86
C LYS A 545 24.29 23.39 -18.94
N TRP A 546 23.98 23.88 -20.14
CA TRP A 546 23.81 23.02 -21.28
C TRP A 546 25.19 22.58 -21.79
N LEU A 547 25.57 21.35 -21.46
CA LEU A 547 26.90 20.81 -21.79
C LEU A 547 26.96 20.16 -23.18
N TRP A 548 25.82 19.66 -23.67
CA TRP A 548 25.68 18.91 -24.92
C TRP A 548 24.59 19.45 -25.84
N SER A 549 23.65 20.18 -25.30
CA SER A 549 22.60 20.90 -26.02
C SER A 549 22.89 22.40 -25.99
N ASP A 550 22.34 23.15 -26.94
CA ASP A 550 22.31 24.62 -26.91
C ASP A 550 21.17 25.17 -26.05
N GLY A 551 20.38 24.29 -25.44
CA GLY A 551 19.21 24.63 -24.63
C GLY A 551 17.96 24.98 -25.45
N SER A 552 18.04 24.97 -26.77
CA SER A 552 16.86 25.10 -27.63
C SER A 552 15.99 23.83 -27.58
N TYR A 553 14.72 23.96 -27.91
CA TYR A 553 13.81 22.84 -28.00
C TYR A 553 14.32 21.73 -28.93
N SER A 554 14.80 22.11 -30.11
CA SER A 554 15.39 21.17 -31.08
C SER A 554 16.71 20.56 -30.61
N GLY A 555 17.57 21.36 -29.96
CA GLY A 555 18.83 20.89 -29.40
C GLY A 555 18.66 19.89 -28.28
N ILE A 556 17.64 20.09 -27.42
CA ILE A 556 17.27 19.14 -26.38
C ILE A 556 16.74 17.85 -27.02
N ALA A 557 15.83 17.93 -28.00
CA ALA A 557 15.30 16.75 -28.69
C ALA A 557 16.41 15.92 -29.34
N LYS A 558 17.37 16.58 -29.99
CA LYS A 558 18.56 15.93 -30.57
C LYS A 558 19.38 15.20 -29.51
N THR A 559 19.67 15.86 -28.38
CA THR A 559 20.43 15.25 -27.27
C THR A 559 19.72 14.03 -26.67
N ILE A 560 18.40 14.07 -26.55
CA ILE A 560 17.59 12.93 -26.06
C ILE A 560 17.70 11.78 -27.09
N THR A 561 17.58 12.06 -28.37
CA THR A 561 17.63 11.03 -29.43
C THR A 561 19.00 10.35 -29.50
N GLU A 562 20.09 11.11 -29.44
CA GLU A 562 21.45 10.61 -29.62
C GLU A 562 22.06 10.06 -28.31
N GLY A 563 21.56 10.53 -27.16
CA GLY A 563 22.18 10.28 -25.88
C GLY A 563 23.54 10.97 -25.73
N VAL A 564 24.25 10.66 -24.64
CA VAL A 564 25.59 11.17 -24.34
C VAL A 564 26.47 10.01 -23.89
N SER A 565 27.19 9.41 -24.81
CA SER A 565 28.04 8.24 -24.53
C SER A 565 29.30 8.56 -23.72
N GLN A 566 29.82 9.80 -23.86
CA GLN A 566 31.03 10.26 -23.15
C GLN A 566 30.75 11.60 -22.45
N PRO A 567 30.20 11.61 -21.25
CA PRO A 567 29.86 12.83 -20.52
C PRO A 567 31.13 13.61 -20.11
N LYS A 568 31.07 14.96 -20.17
CA LYS A 568 32.19 15.84 -19.85
C LYS A 568 32.47 16.00 -18.35
N GLN A 569 31.45 15.97 -17.53
CA GLN A 569 31.54 16.29 -16.10
C GLN A 569 30.92 15.22 -15.18
N TYR A 570 30.07 14.35 -15.70
CA TYR A 570 29.33 13.33 -14.94
C TYR A 570 29.86 11.94 -15.28
N ARG A 571 29.75 11.03 -14.33
CA ARG A 571 30.30 9.67 -14.48
C ARG A 571 29.38 8.74 -15.28
N SER A 572 28.08 9.03 -15.31
CA SER A 572 27.10 8.18 -15.98
C SER A 572 26.84 8.65 -17.41
N PRO A 573 26.95 7.79 -18.43
CA PRO A 573 26.51 8.11 -19.77
C PRO A 573 24.98 8.23 -19.80
N MET A 574 24.47 9.13 -20.63
CA MET A 574 23.04 9.21 -20.92
C MET A 574 22.76 8.29 -22.13
N PRO A 575 21.99 7.21 -21.93
CA PRO A 575 21.62 6.36 -23.05
C PRO A 575 20.67 7.10 -24.00
N PRO A 576 20.67 6.79 -25.32
CA PRO A 576 19.70 7.32 -26.26
C PRO A 576 18.28 7.11 -25.73
N MET A 577 17.42 8.16 -25.81
CA MET A 577 16.00 8.13 -25.40
C MET A 577 15.77 7.65 -23.95
N GLY A 578 16.77 7.87 -23.05
CA GLY A 578 16.68 7.42 -21.67
C GLY A 578 16.78 5.90 -21.47
N GLY A 579 17.31 5.16 -22.47
CA GLY A 579 17.48 3.70 -22.43
C GLY A 579 16.26 2.90 -22.90
N THR A 580 15.32 3.54 -23.56
CA THR A 580 14.10 2.94 -24.11
C THR A 580 13.94 3.29 -25.60
N GLN A 581 12.86 2.84 -26.21
CA GLN A 581 12.49 3.24 -27.58
C GLN A 581 11.30 4.21 -27.52
N LEU A 582 11.60 5.51 -27.67
CA LEU A 582 10.58 6.54 -27.80
C LEU A 582 10.27 6.78 -29.28
N THR A 583 9.02 7.04 -29.61
CA THR A 583 8.61 7.54 -30.92
C THR A 583 9.11 8.98 -31.13
N PRO A 584 9.20 9.48 -32.35
CA PRO A 584 9.57 10.88 -32.61
C PRO A 584 8.69 11.90 -31.90
N ASP A 585 7.39 11.60 -31.76
CA ASP A 585 6.43 12.45 -31.03
C ASP A 585 6.69 12.45 -29.54
N GLU A 586 7.05 11.31 -28.96
CA GLU A 586 7.42 11.19 -27.55
C GLU A 586 8.75 11.87 -27.24
N VAL A 587 9.75 11.76 -28.12
CA VAL A 587 10.99 12.51 -28.00
C VAL A 587 10.72 14.02 -28.04
N SER A 588 9.87 14.47 -28.97
CA SER A 588 9.44 15.85 -29.04
C SER A 588 8.70 16.31 -27.79
N ALA A 589 7.83 15.46 -27.24
CA ALA A 589 7.10 15.76 -26.03
C ALA A 589 8.03 15.92 -24.81
N VAL A 590 8.95 14.96 -24.57
CA VAL A 590 9.86 15.06 -23.42
C VAL A 590 10.85 16.23 -23.58
N ALA A 591 11.26 16.54 -24.81
CA ALA A 591 12.08 17.74 -25.09
C ALA A 591 11.32 19.03 -24.79
N ALA A 592 10.02 19.10 -25.12
CA ALA A 592 9.17 20.24 -24.78
C ALA A 592 9.04 20.43 -23.27
N TYR A 593 8.89 19.36 -22.52
CA TYR A 593 8.84 19.40 -21.06
C TYR A 593 10.18 19.85 -20.45
N VAL A 594 11.29 19.27 -20.86
CA VAL A 594 12.64 19.67 -20.39
C VAL A 594 12.91 21.14 -20.70
N TRP A 595 12.56 21.62 -21.89
CA TRP A 595 12.64 23.03 -22.23
C TRP A 595 11.76 23.88 -21.30
N ALA A 596 10.51 23.46 -21.08
CA ALA A 596 9.55 24.15 -20.24
C ALA A 596 10.01 24.27 -18.78
N MET A 597 10.55 23.19 -18.21
CA MET A 597 11.16 23.21 -16.87
C MET A 597 12.32 24.21 -16.79
N SER A 598 13.15 24.19 -17.81
CA SER A 598 14.34 25.04 -17.84
C SER A 598 14.03 26.54 -17.98
N HIS A 599 12.81 26.89 -18.39
CA HIS A 599 12.34 28.26 -18.58
C HIS A 599 11.25 28.66 -17.57
N ARG A 600 11.08 27.87 -16.52
CA ARG A 600 10.18 28.21 -15.41
C ARG A 600 10.59 29.56 -14.79
N THR A 601 9.72 30.56 -14.84
CA THR A 601 9.90 31.79 -14.07
C THR A 601 9.65 31.46 -12.60
N SER A 602 10.66 31.72 -11.76
CA SER A 602 10.51 31.63 -10.30
C SER A 602 9.44 32.66 -9.90
N SER A 603 8.24 32.23 -9.55
CA SER A 603 7.36 33.06 -8.74
C SER A 603 8.02 33.18 -7.38
N ASN A 604 8.34 34.43 -7.00
CA ASN A 604 8.87 34.80 -5.69
C ASN A 604 7.96 34.32 -4.56
#